data_1cd72933e0f8560a23ddad464aafcaab
#
_entry.id   1cd72933e0f8560a23ddad464aafcaab
#
_cell.length_a   1.000
_cell.length_b   1.000
_cell.length_c   1.000
_cell.angle_alpha   90.00
_cell.angle_beta   90.00
_cell.angle_gamma   90.00
#
_symmetry.space_group_name_H-M   'P 1'
#
loop_
_entity.id
_entity.type
_entity.pdbx_description
1 polymer ?
#
loop_
_entity_poly.entity_id
_entity_poly.type
_entity_poly.pdbx_seq_one_letter_code
_entity_poly.pdbx_strand_id
1 'polypeptide(L)'
;MIRSLILSTLLLIFLAGCSIFGSDKQAREPIADGLTPKALYELAEDKFSSGSIEQGIEKLEVILAAYPGSKYAIQARLDIAYNLFKRKKYNRAIIQLNEFIDRYPALPSTPYAYYLRGVIAEEKSSSILDKILTDSAQRDVQSVRDAYSYFALLIDTFPNSKYSEEVPKKLIILKNILAKHEFYIALYYTS
;
A
#
# COMPACT_ATOMS: atom_id res chain seq x y z
N MET A 1 -17.93 -57.98 23.93
CA MET A 1 -17.12 -57.85 22.71
C MET A 1 -17.66 -56.74 21.74
N ILE A 2 -18.96 -56.65 21.49
CA ILE A 2 -19.54 -55.67 20.56
C ILE A 2 -19.33 -54.20 21.00
N ARG A 3 -19.38 -53.89 22.31
CA ARG A 3 -19.16 -52.52 22.84
C ARG A 3 -17.73 -52.02 22.66
N SER A 4 -16.74 -52.91 22.66
CA SER A 4 -15.34 -52.55 22.46
C SER A 4 -15.02 -52.26 20.98
N LEU A 5 -15.70 -52.95 20.07
CA LEU A 5 -15.57 -52.73 18.63
C LEU A 5 -16.16 -51.35 18.18
N ILE A 6 -17.30 -50.96 18.77
CA ILE A 6 -17.96 -49.70 18.48
C ILE A 6 -17.11 -48.51 18.97
N LEU A 7 -16.47 -48.64 20.14
CA LEU A 7 -15.57 -47.59 20.66
C LEU A 7 -14.30 -47.43 19.81
N SER A 8 -13.77 -48.52 19.27
CA SER A 8 -12.59 -48.53 18.40
C SER A 8 -12.87 -47.90 17.04
N THR A 9 -14.06 -48.15 16.47
CA THR A 9 -14.47 -47.56 15.18
C THR A 9 -14.81 -46.08 15.32
N LEU A 10 -15.35 -45.63 16.48
CA LEU A 10 -15.62 -44.21 16.73
C LEU A 10 -14.34 -43.38 16.89
N LEU A 11 -13.29 -43.97 17.49
CA LEU A 11 -11.97 -43.30 17.66
C LEU A 11 -11.23 -43.12 16.32
N LEU A 12 -11.42 -44.05 15.36
CA LEU A 12 -10.78 -43.95 14.02
C LEU A 12 -11.42 -42.89 13.14
N ILE A 13 -12.68 -42.50 13.36
CA ILE A 13 -13.38 -41.46 12.60
C ILE A 13 -12.91 -40.05 13.05
N PHE A 14 -12.44 -39.89 14.31
CA PHE A 14 -11.94 -38.59 14.81
C PHE A 14 -10.54 -38.20 14.31
N LEU A 15 -9.77 -39.16 13.77
CA LEU A 15 -8.42 -38.88 13.23
C LEU A 15 -8.41 -38.48 11.75
N ALA A 16 -9.54 -38.56 11.05
CA ALA A 16 -9.66 -38.19 9.64
C ALA A 16 -10.17 -36.73 9.41
N GLY A 17 -10.44 -35.99 10.48
CA GLY A 17 -11.15 -34.70 10.44
C GLY A 17 -10.31 -33.43 10.35
N CYS A 18 -8.99 -33.46 10.23
CA CYS A 18 -8.13 -32.28 10.29
C CYS A 18 -7.51 -31.83 8.97
N SER A 19 -8.02 -32.23 7.82
CA SER A 19 -7.42 -31.87 6.53
C SER A 19 -8.29 -31.00 5.60
N ILE A 20 -9.47 -30.54 6.03
CA ILE A 20 -10.41 -29.83 5.11
C ILE A 20 -10.48 -28.31 5.34
N PHE A 21 -9.77 -27.76 6.34
CA PHE A 21 -9.71 -26.32 6.56
C PHE A 21 -8.27 -25.76 6.48
N GLY A 22 -7.47 -26.37 5.63
CA GLY A 22 -6.27 -25.73 5.09
C GLY A 22 -6.72 -24.77 4.00
N SER A 23 -6.91 -23.51 4.34
CA SER A 23 -6.94 -22.44 3.35
C SER A 23 -5.54 -22.41 2.71
N ASP A 24 -5.35 -23.24 1.69
CA ASP A 24 -4.21 -23.16 0.79
C ASP A 24 -4.28 -21.79 0.08
N LYS A 25 -3.80 -20.77 0.79
CA LYS A 25 -3.02 -19.73 0.13
C LYS A 25 -1.72 -20.41 -0.31
N GLN A 26 -1.81 -21.30 -1.29
CA GLN A 26 -0.68 -21.59 -2.14
C GLN A 26 -0.22 -20.22 -2.63
N ALA A 27 0.88 -19.73 -2.05
CA ALA A 27 1.67 -18.71 -2.66
C ALA A 27 2.01 -19.28 -4.04
N ARG A 28 1.23 -18.92 -5.06
CA ARG A 28 1.56 -19.25 -6.44
C ARG A 28 2.94 -18.65 -6.62
N GLU A 29 3.95 -19.50 -6.74
CA GLU A 29 5.24 -19.04 -7.21
C GLU A 29 4.96 -18.30 -8.53
N PRO A 30 5.37 -17.04 -8.65
CA PRO A 30 5.10 -16.27 -9.84
C PRO A 30 5.83 -16.94 -10.99
N ILE A 31 5.08 -17.61 -11.86
CA ILE A 31 5.61 -18.29 -13.02
C ILE A 31 6.05 -17.18 -13.98
N ALA A 32 7.34 -17.03 -14.12
CA ALA A 32 7.93 -16.07 -15.07
C ALA A 32 7.75 -16.50 -16.54
N ASP A 33 7.07 -17.63 -16.81
CA ASP A 33 6.81 -18.24 -18.12
C ASP A 33 8.03 -18.23 -19.07
N GLY A 34 9.25 -18.22 -18.53
CA GLY A 34 10.50 -18.05 -19.28
C GLY A 34 10.71 -16.64 -19.87
N LEU A 35 9.83 -15.68 -19.56
CA LEU A 35 9.94 -14.32 -20.04
C LEU A 35 11.03 -13.54 -19.31
N THR A 36 11.75 -12.70 -20.04
CA THR A 36 12.72 -11.78 -19.45
C THR A 36 12.01 -10.67 -18.63
N PRO A 37 12.68 -10.04 -17.65
CA PRO A 37 12.10 -8.92 -16.92
C PRO A 37 11.71 -7.75 -17.82
N LYS A 38 12.40 -7.55 -18.95
CA LYS A 38 12.03 -6.57 -19.96
C LYS A 38 10.70 -6.92 -20.62
N ALA A 39 10.55 -8.15 -21.10
CA ALA A 39 9.32 -8.59 -21.76
C ALA A 39 8.10 -8.55 -20.83
N LEU A 40 8.29 -8.93 -19.57
CA LEU A 40 7.23 -8.82 -18.54
C LEU A 40 6.82 -7.37 -18.29
N TYR A 41 7.79 -6.45 -18.29
CA TYR A 41 7.53 -5.03 -18.11
C TYR A 41 6.76 -4.43 -19.30
N GLU A 42 7.16 -4.74 -20.52
CA GLU A 42 6.46 -4.34 -21.74
C GLU A 42 5.03 -4.88 -21.79
N LEU A 43 4.82 -6.14 -21.38
CA LEU A 43 3.48 -6.70 -21.22
C LEU A 43 2.64 -5.96 -20.17
N ALA A 44 3.25 -5.53 -19.06
CA ALA A 44 2.56 -4.75 -18.04
C ALA A 44 2.11 -3.38 -18.59
N GLU A 45 2.98 -2.68 -19.34
CA GLU A 45 2.65 -1.41 -19.98
C GLU A 45 1.49 -1.57 -20.97
N ASP A 46 1.50 -2.64 -21.78
CA ASP A 46 0.42 -2.97 -22.71
C ASP A 46 -0.92 -3.21 -21.97
N LYS A 47 -0.87 -3.90 -20.82
CA LYS A 47 -2.04 -4.09 -19.97
C LYS A 47 -2.55 -2.79 -19.36
N PHE A 48 -1.66 -1.89 -18.93
CA PHE A 48 -2.06 -0.58 -18.42
C PHE A 48 -2.69 0.28 -19.50
N SER A 49 -2.14 0.28 -20.71
CA SER A 49 -2.67 1.03 -21.86
C SER A 49 -4.04 0.54 -22.31
N SER A 50 -4.30 -0.77 -22.20
CA SER A 50 -5.62 -1.38 -22.48
C SER A 50 -6.62 -1.25 -21.34
N GLY A 51 -6.28 -0.62 -20.21
CA GLY A 51 -7.12 -0.48 -19.03
C GLY A 51 -7.18 -1.72 -18.13
N SER A 52 -6.43 -2.79 -18.44
CA SER A 52 -6.37 -4.03 -17.66
C SER A 52 -5.38 -3.92 -16.49
N ILE A 53 -5.64 -2.95 -15.60
CA ILE A 53 -4.69 -2.50 -14.56
C ILE A 53 -4.23 -3.64 -13.64
N GLU A 54 -5.15 -4.48 -13.16
CA GLU A 54 -4.83 -5.61 -12.30
C GLU A 54 -3.88 -6.61 -12.97
N GLN A 55 -4.09 -6.89 -14.25
CA GLN A 55 -3.20 -7.78 -15.02
C GLN A 55 -1.81 -7.15 -15.22
N GLY A 56 -1.76 -5.83 -15.45
CA GLY A 56 -0.49 -5.10 -15.51
C GLY A 56 0.28 -5.19 -14.18
N ILE A 57 -0.40 -4.96 -13.05
CA ILE A 57 0.20 -5.11 -11.72
C ILE A 57 0.71 -6.53 -11.50
N GLU A 58 -0.06 -7.56 -11.89
CA GLU A 58 0.35 -8.96 -11.79
C GLU A 58 1.67 -9.24 -12.53
N LYS A 59 1.83 -8.71 -13.75
CA LYS A 59 3.09 -8.86 -14.51
C LYS A 59 4.27 -8.16 -13.81
N LEU A 60 4.05 -7.00 -13.22
CA LEU A 60 5.08 -6.32 -12.43
C LEU A 60 5.41 -7.08 -11.14
N GLU A 61 4.43 -7.67 -10.46
CA GLU A 61 4.65 -8.51 -9.27
C GLU A 61 5.48 -9.76 -9.61
N VAL A 62 5.30 -10.36 -10.80
CA VAL A 62 6.19 -11.43 -11.30
C VAL A 62 7.64 -10.95 -11.42
N ILE A 63 7.87 -9.72 -11.92
CA ILE A 63 9.23 -9.16 -11.98
C ILE A 63 9.84 -9.01 -10.59
N LEU A 64 9.05 -8.52 -9.62
CA LEU A 64 9.53 -8.34 -8.24
C LEU A 64 9.94 -9.65 -7.58
N ALA A 65 9.22 -10.73 -7.89
CA ALA A 65 9.46 -12.04 -7.30
C ALA A 65 10.56 -12.83 -8.02
N ALA A 66 10.53 -12.89 -9.36
CA ALA A 66 11.46 -13.70 -10.13
C ALA A 66 12.78 -12.98 -10.44
N TYR A 67 12.78 -11.64 -10.52
CA TYR A 67 13.93 -10.84 -10.94
C TYR A 67 14.19 -9.64 -10.01
N PRO A 68 14.29 -9.83 -8.68
CA PRO A 68 14.31 -8.73 -7.70
C PRO A 68 15.53 -7.80 -7.83
N GLY A 69 16.62 -8.27 -8.44
CA GLY A 69 17.85 -7.49 -8.70
C GLY A 69 17.84 -6.75 -10.04
N SER A 70 16.81 -6.88 -10.86
CA SER A 70 16.77 -6.23 -12.15
C SER A 70 16.42 -4.73 -12.03
N LYS A 71 16.90 -3.92 -13.00
CA LYS A 71 16.48 -2.50 -13.08
C LYS A 71 14.96 -2.36 -13.27
N TYR A 72 14.32 -3.35 -13.87
CA TYR A 72 12.86 -3.37 -14.04
C TYR A 72 12.12 -3.60 -12.74
N ALA A 73 12.68 -4.33 -11.77
CA ALA A 73 12.09 -4.50 -10.45
C ALA A 73 12.04 -3.18 -9.67
N ILE A 74 13.06 -2.33 -9.83
CA ILE A 74 13.09 -1.00 -9.20
C ILE A 74 11.92 -0.16 -9.72
N GLN A 75 11.76 -0.07 -11.04
CA GLN A 75 10.70 0.70 -11.67
C GLN A 75 9.32 0.08 -11.40
N ALA A 76 9.21 -1.24 -11.52
CA ALA A 76 7.97 -1.98 -11.29
C ALA A 76 7.32 -1.66 -9.94
N ARG A 77 8.11 -1.51 -8.87
CA ARG A 77 7.60 -1.17 -7.54
C ARG A 77 6.95 0.21 -7.49
N LEU A 78 7.54 1.20 -8.14
CA LEU A 78 6.96 2.54 -8.26
C LEU A 78 5.69 2.54 -9.11
N ASP A 79 5.68 1.78 -10.22
CA ASP A 79 4.53 1.71 -11.11
C ASP A 79 3.36 0.96 -10.48
N ILE A 80 3.62 -0.10 -9.71
CA ILE A 80 2.60 -0.76 -8.89
C ILE A 80 2.00 0.24 -7.90
N ALA A 81 2.84 0.98 -7.17
CA ALA A 81 2.36 1.98 -6.21
C ALA A 81 1.49 3.05 -6.88
N TYR A 82 1.93 3.58 -8.02
CA TYR A 82 1.20 4.58 -8.78
C TYR A 82 -0.15 4.06 -9.30
N ASN A 83 -0.19 2.86 -9.88
CA ASN A 83 -1.42 2.26 -10.39
C ASN A 83 -2.40 1.91 -9.26
N LEU A 84 -1.91 1.43 -8.11
CA LEU A 84 -2.72 1.22 -6.91
C LEU A 84 -3.31 2.55 -6.40
N PHE A 85 -2.52 3.63 -6.42
CA PHE A 85 -2.98 4.98 -6.08
C PHE A 85 -4.11 5.44 -7.00
N LYS A 86 -3.94 5.35 -8.31
CA LYS A 86 -4.98 5.68 -9.31
C LYS A 86 -6.28 4.91 -9.08
N ARG A 87 -6.19 3.71 -8.55
CA ARG A 87 -7.33 2.85 -8.17
C ARG A 87 -7.84 3.09 -6.74
N LYS A 88 -7.37 4.14 -6.07
CA LYS A 88 -7.72 4.48 -4.67
C LYS A 88 -7.40 3.36 -3.66
N LYS A 89 -6.46 2.47 -4.00
CA LYS A 89 -5.97 1.42 -3.11
C LYS A 89 -4.83 1.97 -2.24
N TYR A 90 -5.09 3.08 -1.55
CA TYR A 90 -4.11 3.91 -0.86
C TYR A 90 -3.18 3.14 0.07
N ASN A 91 -3.73 2.28 0.93
CA ASN A 91 -2.91 1.52 1.89
C ASN A 91 -1.90 0.59 1.17
N ARG A 92 -2.34 -0.11 0.12
CA ARG A 92 -1.44 -0.97 -0.67
C ARG A 92 -0.36 -0.15 -1.38
N ALA A 93 -0.72 1.01 -1.94
CA ALA A 93 0.23 1.91 -2.58
C ALA A 93 1.30 2.41 -1.59
N ILE A 94 0.91 2.81 -0.38
CA ILE A 94 1.83 3.25 0.67
C ILE A 94 2.78 2.12 1.07
N ILE A 95 2.31 0.87 1.19
CA ILE A 95 3.16 -0.29 1.49
C ILE A 95 4.24 -0.46 0.41
N GLN A 96 3.89 -0.39 -0.88
CA GLN A 96 4.86 -0.50 -1.96
C GLN A 96 5.92 0.62 -1.92
N LEU A 97 5.51 1.84 -1.57
CA LEU A 97 6.43 2.97 -1.44
C LEU A 97 7.35 2.84 -0.23
N ASN A 98 6.85 2.34 0.91
CA ASN A 98 7.68 2.06 2.08
C ASN A 98 8.75 1.02 1.75
N GLU A 99 8.36 -0.10 1.15
CA GLU A 99 9.31 -1.13 0.71
C GLU A 99 10.33 -0.59 -0.32
N PHE A 100 9.91 0.33 -1.20
CA PHE A 100 10.83 0.99 -2.13
C PHE A 100 11.85 1.84 -1.39
N ILE A 101 11.40 2.69 -0.48
CA ILE A 101 12.24 3.60 0.31
C ILE A 101 13.24 2.82 1.16
N ASP A 102 12.78 1.76 1.84
CA ASP A 102 13.63 0.94 2.70
C ASP A 102 14.70 0.18 1.90
N ARG A 103 14.35 -0.30 0.71
CA ARG A 103 15.26 -1.07 -0.15
C ARG A 103 16.22 -0.18 -0.95
N TYR A 104 15.79 1.02 -1.31
CA TYR A 104 16.51 1.91 -2.22
C TYR A 104 16.64 3.35 -1.68
N PRO A 105 17.24 3.56 -0.50
CA PRO A 105 17.28 4.87 0.16
C PRO A 105 18.08 5.94 -0.60
N ALA A 106 19.00 5.54 -1.48
CA ALA A 106 19.93 6.45 -2.16
C ALA A 106 19.69 6.58 -3.68
N LEU A 107 18.63 6.01 -4.23
CA LEU A 107 18.37 6.17 -5.67
C LEU A 107 17.84 7.58 -6.01
N PRO A 108 18.13 8.10 -7.22
CA PRO A 108 17.59 9.37 -7.69
C PRO A 108 16.05 9.44 -7.70
N SER A 109 15.38 8.30 -7.76
CA SER A 109 13.92 8.19 -7.71
C SER A 109 13.35 8.12 -6.28
N THR A 110 14.18 8.01 -5.25
CA THR A 110 13.71 7.91 -3.86
C THR A 110 12.98 9.14 -3.38
N PRO A 111 13.39 10.39 -3.68
CA PRO A 111 12.61 11.57 -3.35
C PRO A 111 11.19 11.57 -3.95
N TYR A 112 11.02 10.99 -5.14
CA TYR A 112 9.70 10.81 -5.74
C TYR A 112 8.83 9.85 -4.92
N ALA A 113 9.39 8.75 -4.43
CA ALA A 113 8.66 7.79 -3.61
C ALA A 113 8.17 8.43 -2.29
N TYR A 114 9.02 9.26 -1.64
CA TYR A 114 8.62 10.04 -0.47
C TYR A 114 7.48 11.01 -0.79
N TYR A 115 7.60 11.75 -1.88
CA TYR A 115 6.59 12.70 -2.33
C TYR A 115 5.25 12.00 -2.62
N LEU A 116 5.28 10.93 -3.43
CA LEU A 116 4.07 10.19 -3.80
C LEU A 116 3.37 9.61 -2.57
N ARG A 117 4.13 9.13 -1.58
CA ARG A 117 3.57 8.64 -0.30
C ARG A 117 2.81 9.75 0.44
N GLY A 118 3.36 10.97 0.47
CA GLY A 118 2.70 12.14 1.05
C GLY A 118 1.41 12.50 0.30
N VAL A 119 1.46 12.53 -1.04
CA VAL A 119 0.30 12.80 -1.91
C VAL A 119 -0.81 11.77 -1.70
N ILE A 120 -0.47 10.50 -1.60
CA ILE A 120 -1.45 9.43 -1.37
C ILE A 120 -2.14 9.60 -0.01
N ALA A 121 -1.38 9.92 1.04
CA ALA A 121 -1.95 10.14 2.37
C ALA A 121 -2.83 11.40 2.40
N GLU A 122 -2.42 12.47 1.72
CA GLU A 122 -3.21 13.71 1.55
C GLU A 122 -4.53 13.42 0.83
N GLU A 123 -4.52 12.69 -0.30
CA GLU A 123 -5.73 12.37 -1.03
C GLU A 123 -6.63 11.39 -0.27
N LYS A 124 -6.06 10.45 0.45
CA LYS A 124 -6.81 9.58 1.36
C LYS A 124 -7.55 10.42 2.40
N SER A 125 -6.91 11.43 2.99
CA SER A 125 -7.52 12.34 3.96
C SER A 125 -8.65 13.17 3.36
N SER A 126 -8.48 13.75 2.18
CA SER A 126 -9.49 14.56 1.50
C SER A 126 -10.71 13.73 1.10
N SER A 127 -10.52 12.51 0.60
CA SER A 127 -11.62 11.61 0.24
C SER A 127 -12.49 11.19 1.42
N ILE A 128 -11.94 11.26 2.62
CA ILE A 128 -12.65 11.03 3.88
C ILE A 128 -13.38 12.31 4.33
N LEU A 129 -12.71 13.48 4.22
CA LEU A 129 -13.30 14.78 4.59
C LEU A 129 -14.55 15.10 3.78
N ASP A 130 -14.56 14.83 2.46
CA ASP A 130 -15.73 15.03 1.59
C ASP A 130 -16.93 14.19 2.01
N LYS A 131 -16.71 13.02 2.62
CA LYS A 131 -17.76 12.15 3.14
C LYS A 131 -18.25 12.53 4.56
N ILE A 132 -17.49 13.38 5.25
CA ILE A 132 -17.64 13.62 6.70
C ILE A 132 -18.21 15.00 7.02
N LEU A 133 -18.45 15.86 6.03
CA LEU A 133 -19.00 17.21 6.24
C LEU A 133 -20.36 17.24 6.98
N THR A 134 -20.88 16.09 7.42
CA THR A 134 -22.16 15.96 8.11
C THR A 134 -22.13 15.54 9.56
N ASP A 135 -21.03 15.26 10.26
CA ASP A 135 -21.06 15.07 11.72
C ASP A 135 -19.90 14.27 12.36
N SER A 136 -18.80 14.05 11.69
CA SER A 136 -17.75 13.25 12.29
C SER A 136 -16.34 13.84 12.14
N ALA A 137 -16.22 15.14 12.51
CA ALA A 137 -14.93 15.82 12.66
C ALA A 137 -13.95 15.11 13.61
N GLN A 138 -14.38 13.99 14.19
CA GLN A 138 -13.62 13.20 15.16
C GLN A 138 -12.92 11.97 14.59
N ARG A 139 -13.20 11.54 13.34
CA ARG A 139 -12.90 10.13 13.04
C ARG A 139 -11.62 9.80 12.32
N ASP A 140 -11.02 10.64 11.50
CA ASP A 140 -9.72 10.21 10.93
C ASP A 140 -8.76 11.37 10.58
N VAL A 141 -8.26 12.03 11.62
CA VAL A 141 -7.11 12.94 11.49
C VAL A 141 -5.82 12.14 11.23
N GLN A 142 -5.86 10.81 11.37
CA GLN A 142 -4.65 10.01 11.20
C GLN A 142 -4.07 10.14 9.79
N SER A 143 -4.90 10.09 8.75
CA SER A 143 -4.42 10.29 7.37
C SER A 143 -3.83 11.68 7.13
N VAL A 144 -4.36 12.72 7.82
CA VAL A 144 -3.79 14.08 7.79
C VAL A 144 -2.45 14.12 8.51
N ARG A 145 -2.33 13.46 9.68
CA ARG A 145 -1.06 13.32 10.41
C ARG A 145 -0.02 12.55 9.60
N ASP A 146 -0.44 11.48 8.94
CA ASP A 146 0.43 10.68 8.07
C ASP A 146 0.94 11.53 6.90
N ALA A 147 0.07 12.27 6.21
CA ALA A 147 0.46 13.16 5.12
C ALA A 147 1.46 14.22 5.58
N TYR A 148 1.18 14.88 6.72
CA TYR A 148 2.09 15.86 7.31
C TYR A 148 3.46 15.23 7.60
N SER A 149 3.50 14.09 8.25
CA SER A 149 4.73 13.38 8.62
C SER A 149 5.53 12.96 7.39
N TYR A 150 4.87 12.44 6.35
CA TYR A 150 5.52 12.01 5.12
C TYR A 150 6.13 13.18 4.35
N PHE A 151 5.43 14.31 4.26
CA PHE A 151 5.96 15.51 3.63
C PHE A 151 7.09 16.18 4.45
N ALA A 152 6.95 16.22 5.77
CA ALA A 152 8.01 16.72 6.64
C ALA A 152 9.29 15.88 6.48
N LEU A 153 9.17 14.56 6.45
CA LEU A 153 10.30 13.67 6.24
C LEU A 153 10.95 13.83 4.86
N LEU A 154 10.17 14.13 3.82
CA LEU A 154 10.72 14.44 2.50
C LEU A 154 11.61 15.68 2.53
N ILE A 155 11.16 16.79 3.15
CA ILE A 155 11.96 18.01 3.24
C ILE A 155 13.21 17.79 4.08
N ASP A 156 13.09 17.07 5.19
CA ASP A 156 14.21 16.78 6.08
C ASP A 156 15.29 15.94 5.39
N THR A 157 14.86 14.89 4.66
CA THR A 157 15.78 13.94 4.01
C THR A 157 16.32 14.44 2.68
N PHE A 158 15.50 15.15 1.90
CA PHE A 158 15.84 15.61 0.55
C PHE A 158 15.47 17.08 0.32
N PRO A 159 16.05 18.04 1.08
CA PRO A 159 15.65 19.45 1.02
C PRO A 159 15.79 20.08 -0.36
N ASN A 160 16.77 19.65 -1.15
CA ASN A 160 17.08 20.17 -2.48
C ASN A 160 16.40 19.40 -3.62
N SER A 161 15.48 18.53 -3.33
CA SER A 161 14.72 17.78 -4.34
C SER A 161 13.68 18.71 -4.98
N LYS A 162 13.47 18.59 -6.30
CA LYS A 162 12.37 19.27 -6.99
C LYS A 162 10.99 18.94 -6.39
N TYR A 163 10.84 17.80 -5.76
CA TYR A 163 9.60 17.39 -5.09
C TYR A 163 9.38 18.11 -3.76
N SER A 164 10.44 18.72 -3.18
CA SER A 164 10.36 19.44 -1.92
C SER A 164 9.89 20.90 -2.09
N GLU A 165 9.88 21.44 -3.29
CA GLU A 165 9.55 22.85 -3.56
C GLU A 165 8.10 23.21 -3.19
N GLU A 166 7.14 22.33 -3.46
CA GLU A 166 5.72 22.56 -3.19
C GLU A 166 5.29 22.17 -1.77
N VAL A 167 6.11 21.39 -1.08
CA VAL A 167 5.75 20.77 0.19
C VAL A 167 5.53 21.76 1.34
N PRO A 168 6.25 22.90 1.47
CA PRO A 168 6.00 23.86 2.54
C PRO A 168 4.55 24.37 2.57
N LYS A 169 3.95 24.63 1.40
CA LYS A 169 2.55 25.06 1.30
C LYS A 169 1.59 23.97 1.78
N LYS A 170 1.86 22.71 1.41
CA LYS A 170 1.08 21.55 1.84
C LYS A 170 1.16 21.35 3.35
N LEU A 171 2.35 21.49 3.94
CA LEU A 171 2.54 21.38 5.39
C LEU A 171 1.75 22.44 6.17
N ILE A 172 1.69 23.69 5.67
CA ILE A 172 0.89 24.76 6.30
C ILE A 172 -0.61 24.37 6.29
N ILE A 173 -1.12 23.90 5.16
CA ILE A 173 -2.54 23.50 5.04
C ILE A 173 -2.85 22.34 6.00
N LEU A 174 -2.04 21.27 5.98
CA LEU A 174 -2.22 20.11 6.83
C LEU A 174 -2.13 20.47 8.32
N LYS A 175 -1.17 21.33 8.70
CA LYS A 175 -1.03 21.84 10.07
C LYS A 175 -2.27 22.62 10.52
N ASN A 176 -2.84 23.46 9.65
CA ASN A 176 -4.06 24.20 9.96
C ASN A 176 -5.27 23.28 10.15
N ILE A 177 -5.39 22.20 9.35
CA ILE A 177 -6.43 21.20 9.53
C ILE A 177 -6.28 20.51 10.90
N LEU A 178 -5.06 20.09 11.26
CA LEU A 178 -4.78 19.49 12.55
C LEU A 178 -5.08 20.43 13.71
N ALA A 179 -4.64 21.69 13.63
CA ALA A 179 -4.91 22.69 14.66
C ALA A 179 -6.41 22.95 14.86
N LYS A 180 -7.16 23.05 13.75
CA LYS A 180 -8.61 23.21 13.78
C LYS A 180 -9.31 22.01 14.47
N HIS A 181 -8.85 20.82 14.19
CA HIS A 181 -9.38 19.61 14.85
C HIS A 181 -9.14 19.63 16.37
N GLU A 182 -7.92 19.92 16.80
CA GLU A 182 -7.60 20.01 18.24
C GLU A 182 -8.43 21.11 18.93
N PHE A 183 -8.67 22.24 18.24
CA PHE A 183 -9.53 23.32 18.76
C PHE A 183 -10.98 22.84 18.99
N TYR A 184 -11.57 22.10 18.05
CA TYR A 184 -12.91 21.57 18.23
C TYR A 184 -13.00 20.53 19.34
N ILE A 185 -11.98 19.71 19.51
CA ILE A 185 -11.90 18.78 20.66
C ILE A 185 -11.90 19.57 21.96
N ALA A 186 -11.05 20.59 22.07
CA ALA A 186 -10.97 21.43 23.28
C ALA A 186 -12.32 22.11 23.59
N LEU A 187 -13.02 22.66 22.60
CA LEU A 187 -14.34 23.24 22.76
C LEU A 187 -15.36 22.23 23.30
N TYR A 188 -15.35 21.01 22.77
CA TYR A 188 -16.28 19.95 23.22
C TYR A 188 -16.12 19.60 24.71
N TYR A 189 -14.88 19.59 25.23
CA TYR A 189 -14.62 19.27 26.63
C TYR A 189 -14.79 20.46 27.59
N THR A 190 -14.96 21.68 27.07
CA THR A 190 -15.12 22.91 27.88
C THR A 190 -16.56 23.44 27.88
N SER A 191 -17.45 22.84 27.09
CA SER A 191 -18.89 23.17 27.04
C SER A 191 -19.70 22.22 27.94
#